data_1263d9f967595beeb3a03351545c9fcc
#
_entry.id   1263d9f967595beeb3a03351545c9fcc
#
_cell.length_a   1.000
_cell.length_b   1.000
_cell.length_c   1.000
_cell.angle_alpha   90.00
_cell.angle_beta   90.00
_cell.angle_gamma   90.00
#
_symmetry.space_group_name_H-M   'P 1'
#
loop_
_entity.id
_entity.type
_entity.pdbx_description
1 polymer ?
#
loop_
_entity_poly.entity_id
_entity_poly.type
_entity_poly.pdbx_seq_one_letter_code
_entity_poly.pdbx_strand_id
1 'polypeptide(L)'
;MPEPRPPAPNDIRLRKILDDTLLAPRWPEGFFMRGFEAADALALHALLTAVFDDGADGPFDQWWPRISGDADFDPALCFLVIDAKGRLAGAALCWTRAFVKDLAVHLDARGKGIAEALMRHAFAVFQARGAAHVDLKTNTVENAAAVRLYERLGMIEVDWAG
;
A
#
# COMPACT_ATOMS: atom_id res chain seq x y z
N MET A 1 -2.86 6.62 23.06
CA MET A 1 -3.17 6.36 21.65
C MET A 1 -4.47 7.03 21.30
N PRO A 2 -4.52 7.80 20.22
CA PRO A 2 -5.81 8.28 19.77
C PRO A 2 -6.69 7.09 19.39
N GLU A 3 -7.96 7.16 19.75
CA GLU A 3 -8.93 6.15 19.33
C GLU A 3 -9.00 6.12 17.80
N PRO A 4 -9.17 4.92 17.19
CA PRO A 4 -9.32 4.86 15.75
C PRO A 4 -10.55 5.67 15.33
N ARG A 5 -10.39 6.46 14.27
CA ARG A 5 -11.51 7.23 13.70
C ARG A 5 -12.66 6.26 13.35
N PRO A 6 -13.91 6.58 13.75
CA PRO A 6 -15.03 5.76 13.31
C PRO A 6 -15.12 5.74 11.78
N PRO A 7 -15.61 4.65 11.17
CA PRO A 7 -15.69 4.57 9.71
C PRO A 7 -16.64 5.60 9.14
N ALA A 8 -16.24 6.23 8.03
CA ALA A 8 -17.16 7.04 7.22
C ALA A 8 -18.07 6.09 6.42
N PRO A 9 -19.19 6.61 5.85
CA PRO A 9 -19.99 5.79 4.95
C PRO A 9 -19.13 5.19 3.83
N ASN A 10 -19.33 3.90 3.57
CA ASN A 10 -18.59 3.12 2.57
C ASN A 10 -17.12 2.82 2.91
N ASP A 11 -16.63 3.19 4.09
CA ASP A 11 -15.33 2.73 4.56
C ASP A 11 -15.43 1.26 4.99
N ILE A 12 -14.47 0.45 4.52
CA ILE A 12 -14.40 -0.98 4.87
C ILE A 12 -12.97 -1.36 5.23
N ARG A 13 -12.84 -2.44 6.00
CA ARG A 13 -11.57 -3.11 6.26
C ARG A 13 -11.55 -4.44 5.54
N LEU A 14 -10.49 -4.71 4.77
CA LEU A 14 -10.31 -5.95 4.03
C LEU A 14 -9.13 -6.73 4.59
N ARG A 15 -9.22 -8.06 4.50
CA ARG A 15 -8.20 -8.98 5.01
C ARG A 15 -7.86 -10.04 4.00
N LYS A 16 -6.56 -10.25 3.76
CA LYS A 16 -6.04 -11.41 3.05
C LYS A 16 -5.52 -12.42 4.05
N ILE A 17 -6.08 -13.63 4.06
CA ILE A 17 -5.54 -14.74 4.81
C ILE A 17 -4.30 -15.27 4.07
N LEU A 18 -3.19 -15.38 4.77
CA LEU A 18 -1.92 -15.82 4.18
C LEU A 18 -1.79 -17.35 4.34
N ASP A 19 -1.81 -18.05 3.23
CA ASP A 19 -1.75 -19.50 3.16
C ASP A 19 -0.79 -19.96 2.04
N ASP A 20 -0.81 -21.23 1.69
CA ASP A 20 0.05 -21.80 0.67
C ASP A 20 -0.44 -21.56 -0.77
N THR A 21 -1.52 -20.80 -0.95
CA THR A 21 -2.07 -20.47 -2.28
C THR A 21 -1.57 -19.14 -2.83
N LEU A 22 -0.69 -18.43 -2.12
CA LEU A 22 -0.18 -17.13 -2.56
C LEU A 22 0.56 -17.25 -3.88
N LEU A 23 0.25 -16.35 -4.82
CA LEU A 23 0.94 -16.26 -6.09
C LEU A 23 2.09 -15.27 -6.00
N ALA A 24 3.20 -15.59 -6.68
CA ALA A 24 4.35 -14.68 -6.76
C ALA A 24 3.98 -13.40 -7.53
N PRO A 25 4.60 -12.27 -7.20
CA PRO A 25 4.41 -11.05 -7.97
C PRO A 25 4.95 -11.20 -9.39
N ARG A 26 4.28 -10.55 -10.35
CA ARG A 26 4.73 -10.48 -11.75
C ARG A 26 4.91 -9.01 -12.10
N TRP A 27 6.17 -8.58 -12.13
CA TRP A 27 6.49 -7.19 -12.47
C TRP A 27 6.35 -6.99 -13.98
N PRO A 28 5.61 -5.97 -14.44
CA PRO A 28 5.50 -5.73 -15.87
C PRO A 28 6.83 -5.31 -16.47
N GLU A 29 7.01 -5.61 -17.77
CA GLU A 29 8.24 -5.26 -18.50
C GLU A 29 8.52 -3.76 -18.39
N GLY A 30 9.78 -3.41 -18.16
CA GLY A 30 10.21 -2.02 -18.02
C GLY A 30 10.03 -1.44 -16.60
N PHE A 31 9.54 -2.25 -15.68
CA PHE A 31 9.35 -1.84 -14.27
C PHE A 31 10.07 -2.83 -13.35
N PHE A 32 10.65 -2.31 -12.30
CA PHE A 32 11.29 -3.15 -11.28
C PHE A 32 11.02 -2.63 -9.88
N MET A 33 10.96 -3.55 -8.93
CA MET A 33 10.73 -3.22 -7.53
C MET A 33 12.07 -3.09 -6.80
N ARG A 34 12.16 -2.10 -5.92
CA ARG A 34 13.24 -2.00 -4.94
C ARG A 34 12.72 -1.52 -3.60
N GLY A 35 13.53 -1.70 -2.57
CA GLY A 35 13.20 -1.20 -1.23
C GLY A 35 13.33 0.32 -1.12
N PHE A 36 12.66 0.86 -0.13
CA PHE A 36 12.67 2.28 0.19
C PHE A 36 13.98 2.66 0.91
N GLU A 37 14.50 3.81 0.53
CA GLU A 37 15.59 4.50 1.24
C GLU A 37 15.11 5.90 1.66
N ALA A 38 15.71 6.48 2.69
CA ALA A 38 15.29 7.80 3.19
C ALA A 38 15.27 8.89 2.11
N ALA A 39 16.17 8.81 1.13
CA ALA A 39 16.21 9.74 0.01
C ALA A 39 14.97 9.67 -0.89
N ASP A 40 14.18 8.60 -0.80
CA ASP A 40 12.95 8.41 -1.57
C ASP A 40 11.74 9.11 -0.96
N ALA A 41 11.85 9.63 0.26
CA ALA A 41 10.70 10.13 1.01
C ALA A 41 9.96 11.25 0.27
N LEU A 42 10.69 12.17 -0.35
CA LEU A 42 10.09 13.28 -1.09
C LEU A 42 9.31 12.78 -2.33
N ALA A 43 9.89 11.86 -3.09
CA ALA A 43 9.22 11.29 -4.26
C ALA A 43 8.00 10.46 -3.87
N LEU A 44 8.09 9.71 -2.78
CA LEU A 44 6.96 8.96 -2.24
C LEU A 44 5.81 9.88 -1.85
N HIS A 45 6.11 10.96 -1.11
CA HIS A 45 5.10 11.94 -0.72
C HIS A 45 4.43 12.56 -1.95
N ALA A 46 5.23 12.92 -2.97
CA ALA A 46 4.70 13.48 -4.21
C ALA A 46 3.75 12.52 -4.93
N LEU A 47 4.11 11.23 -4.97
CA LEU A 47 3.24 10.20 -5.57
C LEU A 47 1.92 10.06 -4.80
N LEU A 48 1.98 9.94 -3.47
CA LEU A 48 0.79 9.81 -2.64
C LEU A 48 -0.13 11.02 -2.77
N THR A 49 0.43 12.23 -2.76
CA THR A 49 -0.33 13.47 -2.92
C THR A 49 -1.03 13.53 -4.29
N ALA A 50 -0.33 13.13 -5.35
CA ALA A 50 -0.89 13.15 -6.70
C ALA A 50 -2.00 12.11 -6.88
N VAL A 51 -1.83 10.92 -6.31
CA VAL A 51 -2.78 9.81 -6.48
C VAL A 51 -4.04 10.02 -5.65
N PHE A 52 -3.90 10.40 -4.38
CA PHE A 52 -5.04 10.51 -3.48
C PHE A 52 -5.71 11.88 -3.53
N ASP A 53 -4.98 12.95 -3.83
CA ASP A 53 -5.47 14.31 -4.11
C ASP A 53 -6.57 14.80 -3.15
N ASP A 54 -6.49 14.37 -1.89
CA ASP A 54 -7.45 14.74 -0.84
C ASP A 54 -6.84 15.64 0.23
N GLY A 55 -5.55 15.94 0.11
CA GLY A 55 -4.81 16.75 1.07
C GLY A 55 -4.60 16.09 2.44
N ALA A 56 -4.99 14.82 2.61
CA ALA A 56 -4.97 14.15 3.90
C ALA A 56 -3.57 14.03 4.48
N ASP A 57 -2.55 13.81 3.64
CA ASP A 57 -1.16 13.68 4.10
C ASP A 57 -0.54 15.03 4.51
N GLY A 58 -1.04 16.13 3.99
CA GLY A 58 -0.49 17.46 4.26
C GLY A 58 0.89 17.68 3.62
N PRO A 59 1.58 18.77 4.00
CA PRO A 59 2.89 19.08 3.43
C PRO A 59 3.96 18.09 3.87
N PHE A 60 5.00 17.95 3.06
CA PHE A 60 6.09 16.97 3.26
C PHE A 60 6.76 17.12 4.64
N ASP A 61 7.02 18.34 5.07
CA ASP A 61 7.73 18.61 6.33
C ASP A 61 6.93 18.23 7.58
N GLN A 62 5.63 17.99 7.42
CA GLN A 62 4.76 17.44 8.48
C GLN A 62 4.52 15.93 8.29
N TRP A 63 4.39 15.50 7.04
CA TRP A 63 4.10 14.10 6.72
C TRP A 63 5.28 13.17 7.06
N TRP A 64 6.48 13.53 6.64
CA TRP A 64 7.63 12.65 6.81
C TRP A 64 7.98 12.40 8.28
N PRO A 65 8.05 13.41 9.16
CA PRO A 65 8.27 13.13 10.58
C PRO A 65 7.18 12.26 11.20
N ARG A 66 5.93 12.42 10.79
CA ARG A 66 4.82 11.61 11.28
C ARG A 66 4.95 10.16 10.85
N ILE A 67 5.32 9.91 9.60
CA ILE A 67 5.49 8.55 9.09
C ILE A 67 6.75 7.90 9.67
N SER A 68 7.88 8.55 9.56
CA SER A 68 9.17 7.98 10.01
C SER A 68 9.25 7.84 11.53
N GLY A 69 8.48 8.62 12.27
CA GLY A 69 8.41 8.53 13.73
C GLY A 69 7.35 7.57 14.26
N ASP A 70 6.54 6.96 13.38
CA ASP A 70 5.53 6.00 13.82
C ASP A 70 6.20 4.69 14.26
N ALA A 71 5.73 4.12 15.37
CA ALA A 71 6.29 2.88 15.93
C ALA A 71 6.17 1.69 14.97
N ASP A 72 5.20 1.72 14.07
CA ASP A 72 4.96 0.66 13.08
C ASP A 72 5.65 0.91 11.75
N PHE A 73 6.43 2.00 11.63
CA PHE A 73 7.21 2.26 10.40
C PHE A 73 8.45 1.40 10.35
N ASP A 74 8.61 0.70 9.22
CA ASP A 74 9.81 -0.07 8.89
C ASP A 74 10.12 0.18 7.42
N PRO A 75 11.26 0.81 7.07
CA PRO A 75 11.58 1.08 5.67
C PRO A 75 11.64 -0.19 4.81
N ALA A 76 11.92 -1.34 5.41
CA ALA A 76 11.91 -2.62 4.69
C ALA A 76 10.49 -3.07 4.28
N LEU A 77 9.45 -2.43 4.81
CA LEU A 77 8.04 -2.69 4.45
C LEU A 77 7.45 -1.61 3.56
N CYS A 78 8.29 -0.77 2.97
CA CYS A 78 7.88 0.19 1.95
C CYS A 78 8.50 -0.25 0.62
N PHE A 79 7.66 -0.66 -0.33
CA PHE A 79 8.09 -1.22 -1.61
C PHE A 79 7.84 -0.21 -2.71
N LEU A 80 8.86 0.04 -3.53
CA LEU A 80 8.81 1.02 -4.62
C LEU A 80 8.93 0.32 -5.95
N VAL A 81 8.16 0.78 -6.93
CA VAL A 81 8.28 0.34 -8.32
C VAL A 81 8.80 1.49 -9.16
N ILE A 82 9.87 1.23 -9.88
CA ILE A 82 10.62 2.22 -10.66
C ILE A 82 10.47 1.89 -12.14
N ASP A 83 10.22 2.91 -12.97
CA ASP A 83 10.12 2.74 -14.43
C ASP A 83 11.50 2.72 -15.09
N ALA A 84 11.52 2.51 -16.40
CA ALA A 84 12.77 2.42 -17.17
C ALA A 84 13.58 3.74 -17.18
N LYS A 85 12.95 4.86 -16.83
CA LYS A 85 13.60 6.17 -16.75
C LYS A 85 14.04 6.52 -15.33
N GLY A 86 13.89 5.59 -14.37
CA GLY A 86 14.26 5.81 -12.98
C GLY A 86 13.22 6.59 -12.17
N ARG A 87 12.00 6.76 -12.70
CA ARG A 87 10.93 7.49 -11.99
C ARG A 87 10.10 6.54 -11.14
N LEU A 88 9.59 7.06 -10.02
CA LEU A 88 8.71 6.31 -9.14
C LEU A 88 7.34 6.13 -9.80
N ALA A 89 6.99 4.89 -10.13
CA ALA A 89 5.75 4.55 -10.82
C ALA A 89 4.68 4.02 -9.86
N GLY A 90 5.07 3.44 -8.75
CA GLY A 90 4.14 2.90 -7.77
C GLY A 90 4.81 2.63 -6.43
N ALA A 91 3.99 2.49 -5.39
CA ALA A 91 4.49 2.22 -4.04
C ALA A 91 3.45 1.53 -3.19
N ALA A 92 3.92 0.69 -2.26
CA ALA A 92 3.12 0.17 -1.16
C ALA A 92 3.84 0.51 0.14
N LEU A 93 3.22 1.32 0.99
CA LEU A 93 3.70 1.67 2.32
C LEU A 93 2.92 0.84 3.33
N CYS A 94 3.64 -0.01 4.07
CA CYS A 94 3.02 -0.94 5.01
C CYS A 94 3.51 -0.70 6.42
N TRP A 95 2.65 -1.05 7.41
CA TRP A 95 2.97 -1.01 8.83
C TRP A 95 3.38 -2.40 9.33
N THR A 96 4.23 -2.44 10.36
CA THR A 96 4.73 -3.71 10.94
C THR A 96 3.62 -4.63 11.47
N ARG A 97 2.45 -4.09 11.79
CA ARG A 97 1.29 -4.88 12.22
C ARG A 97 0.57 -5.61 11.07
N ALA A 98 1.25 -5.84 9.95
CA ALA A 98 0.70 -6.48 8.76
C ALA A 98 -0.49 -5.70 8.17
N PHE A 99 -0.26 -4.42 7.94
CA PHE A 99 -1.27 -3.50 7.43
C PHE A 99 -0.71 -2.70 6.25
N VAL A 100 -1.43 -2.68 5.13
CA VAL A 100 -1.08 -1.83 3.98
C VAL A 100 -1.73 -0.47 4.20
N LYS A 101 -0.91 0.52 4.54
CA LYS A 101 -1.38 1.89 4.77
C LYS A 101 -1.74 2.58 3.46
N ASP A 102 -0.84 2.54 2.48
CA ASP A 102 -1.03 3.20 1.20
C ASP A 102 -0.56 2.28 0.07
N LEU A 103 -1.38 2.19 -0.97
CA LEU A 103 -1.05 1.56 -2.24
C LEU A 103 -1.33 2.58 -3.33
N ALA A 104 -0.32 2.97 -4.07
CA ALA A 104 -0.46 4.02 -5.08
C ALA A 104 0.28 3.65 -6.37
N VAL A 105 -0.35 3.93 -7.51
CA VAL A 105 0.25 3.77 -8.84
C VAL A 105 0.05 5.08 -9.60
N HIS A 106 1.15 5.61 -10.13
CA HIS A 106 1.12 6.84 -10.93
C HIS A 106 0.14 6.67 -12.11
N LEU A 107 -0.60 7.74 -12.45
CA LEU A 107 -1.59 7.72 -13.53
C LEU A 107 -1.03 7.14 -14.83
N ASP A 108 0.19 7.52 -15.19
CA ASP A 108 0.83 7.11 -16.44
C ASP A 108 1.24 5.63 -16.45
N ALA A 109 1.24 4.96 -15.30
CA ALA A 109 1.65 3.57 -15.15
C ALA A 109 0.49 2.62 -14.82
N ARG A 110 -0.75 3.11 -14.82
CA ARG A 110 -1.93 2.30 -14.52
C ARG A 110 -2.26 1.31 -15.64
N GLY A 111 -2.99 0.26 -15.28
CA GLY A 111 -3.42 -0.76 -16.23
C GLY A 111 -2.36 -1.75 -16.64
N LYS A 112 -1.23 -1.80 -15.92
CA LYS A 112 -0.08 -2.68 -16.24
C LYS A 112 0.15 -3.79 -15.23
N GLY A 113 -0.65 -3.84 -14.14
CA GLY A 113 -0.51 -4.87 -13.12
C GLY A 113 0.44 -4.51 -11.98
N ILE A 114 0.87 -3.26 -11.84
CA ILE A 114 1.81 -2.82 -10.80
C ILE A 114 1.19 -2.97 -9.41
N ALA A 115 -0.06 -2.52 -9.22
CA ALA A 115 -0.75 -2.62 -7.93
C ALA A 115 -0.90 -4.07 -7.48
N GLU A 116 -1.29 -4.96 -8.39
CA GLU A 116 -1.40 -6.39 -8.09
C GLU A 116 -0.06 -6.98 -7.69
N ALA A 117 1.01 -6.65 -8.42
CA ALA A 117 2.36 -7.13 -8.11
C ALA A 117 2.83 -6.65 -6.74
N LEU A 118 2.60 -5.37 -6.41
CA LEU A 118 2.92 -4.81 -5.10
C LEU A 118 2.18 -5.54 -3.98
N MET A 119 0.88 -5.80 -4.15
CA MET A 119 0.11 -6.51 -3.13
C MET A 119 0.59 -7.95 -2.95
N ARG A 120 0.84 -8.67 -4.05
CA ARG A 120 1.37 -10.03 -3.96
C ARG A 120 2.73 -10.05 -3.27
N HIS A 121 3.59 -9.08 -3.54
CA HIS A 121 4.88 -8.95 -2.87
C HIS A 121 4.70 -8.70 -1.37
N ALA A 122 3.81 -7.78 -1.00
CA ALA A 122 3.52 -7.49 0.41
C ALA A 122 3.01 -8.74 1.14
N PHE A 123 2.09 -9.49 0.54
CA PHE A 123 1.61 -10.74 1.13
C PHE A 123 2.75 -11.72 1.40
N ALA A 124 3.65 -11.90 0.42
CA ALA A 124 4.79 -12.80 0.56
C ALA A 124 5.74 -12.36 1.67
N VAL A 125 6.02 -11.07 1.78
CA VAL A 125 6.90 -10.53 2.83
C VAL A 125 6.29 -10.74 4.21
N PHE A 126 5.00 -10.42 4.39
CA PHE A 126 4.35 -10.61 5.68
C PHE A 126 4.23 -12.10 6.04
N GLN A 127 3.96 -12.97 5.09
CA GLN A 127 3.97 -14.41 5.34
C GLN A 127 5.35 -14.89 5.81
N ALA A 128 6.41 -14.43 5.17
CA ALA A 128 7.77 -14.76 5.57
C ALA A 128 8.11 -14.24 6.97
N ARG A 129 7.47 -13.17 7.41
CA ARG A 129 7.60 -12.63 8.78
C ARG A 129 6.72 -13.36 9.81
N GLY A 130 5.93 -14.35 9.39
CA GLY A 130 5.08 -15.13 10.28
C GLY A 130 3.68 -14.56 10.49
N ALA A 131 3.26 -13.55 9.74
CA ALA A 131 1.91 -13.01 9.84
C ALA A 131 0.89 -14.02 9.31
N ALA A 132 -0.28 -14.10 9.93
CA ALA A 132 -1.37 -14.96 9.50
C ALA A 132 -2.26 -14.28 8.44
N HIS A 133 -2.27 -12.96 8.43
CA HIS A 133 -3.09 -12.18 7.51
C HIS A 133 -2.50 -10.79 7.30
N VAL A 134 -2.97 -10.11 6.23
CA VAL A 134 -2.67 -8.71 5.95
C VAL A 134 -3.99 -7.97 5.77
N ASP A 135 -4.11 -6.82 6.41
CA ASP A 135 -5.30 -5.98 6.35
C ASP A 135 -5.00 -4.65 5.64
N LEU A 136 -6.06 -4.04 5.13
CA LEU A 136 -6.06 -2.65 4.69
C LEU A 136 -7.45 -2.05 4.92
N LYS A 137 -7.53 -0.71 4.84
CA LYS A 137 -8.78 0.04 4.89
C LYS A 137 -8.94 0.82 3.59
N THR A 138 -10.14 0.87 3.08
CA THR A 138 -10.44 1.54 1.82
C THR A 138 -11.88 2.05 1.80
N ASN A 139 -12.26 2.77 0.76
CA ASN A 139 -13.63 3.25 0.56
C ASN A 139 -14.18 2.65 -0.73
N THR A 140 -15.35 2.03 -0.66
CA THR A 140 -15.93 1.28 -1.77
C THR A 140 -16.38 2.16 -2.93
N VAL A 141 -16.64 3.44 -2.67
CA VAL A 141 -17.07 4.40 -3.69
C VAL A 141 -15.88 5.15 -4.27
N GLU A 142 -15.04 5.74 -3.40
CA GLU A 142 -13.91 6.55 -3.82
C GLU A 142 -12.81 5.73 -4.49
N ASN A 143 -12.66 4.46 -4.09
CA ASN A 143 -11.62 3.56 -4.55
C ASN A 143 -12.19 2.28 -5.19
N ALA A 144 -13.29 2.39 -5.91
CA ALA A 144 -14.01 1.23 -6.46
C ALA A 144 -13.10 0.31 -7.31
N ALA A 145 -12.20 0.88 -8.11
CA ALA A 145 -11.28 0.08 -8.94
C ALA A 145 -10.28 -0.71 -8.07
N ALA A 146 -9.78 -0.10 -7.00
CA ALA A 146 -8.88 -0.78 -6.06
C ALA A 146 -9.62 -1.90 -5.32
N VAL A 147 -10.86 -1.66 -4.91
CA VAL A 147 -11.67 -2.69 -4.24
C VAL A 147 -11.86 -3.91 -5.14
N ARG A 148 -12.12 -3.72 -6.44
CA ARG A 148 -12.20 -4.84 -7.39
C ARG A 148 -10.89 -5.63 -7.46
N LEU A 149 -9.74 -4.95 -7.43
CA LEU A 149 -8.45 -5.61 -7.36
C LEU A 149 -8.31 -6.43 -6.08
N TYR A 150 -8.64 -5.84 -4.93
CA TYR A 150 -8.54 -6.55 -3.64
C TYR A 150 -9.42 -7.79 -3.59
N GLU A 151 -10.64 -7.70 -4.13
CA GLU A 151 -11.55 -8.85 -4.23
C GLU A 151 -10.95 -9.97 -5.11
N ARG A 152 -10.36 -9.61 -6.26
CA ARG A 152 -9.67 -10.58 -7.12
C ARG A 152 -8.48 -11.24 -6.43
N LEU A 153 -7.82 -10.52 -5.53
CA LEU A 153 -6.72 -11.07 -4.73
C LEU A 153 -7.20 -11.97 -3.58
N GLY A 154 -8.51 -12.11 -3.41
CA GLY A 154 -9.08 -12.94 -2.36
C GLY A 154 -9.22 -12.27 -1.00
N MET A 155 -9.17 -10.94 -0.95
CA MET A 155 -9.41 -10.22 0.29
C MET A 155 -10.90 -10.22 0.64
N ILE A 156 -11.20 -10.35 1.91
CA ILE A 156 -12.57 -10.40 2.45
C ILE A 156 -12.78 -9.28 3.44
N GLU A 157 -14.02 -8.80 3.53
CA GLU A 157 -14.36 -7.78 4.50
C GLU A 157 -14.37 -8.36 5.92
N VAL A 158 -13.78 -7.60 6.85
CA VAL A 158 -13.78 -7.90 8.29
C VAL A 158 -14.23 -6.65 9.05
N ASP A 159 -14.43 -6.78 10.36
CA ASP A 159 -14.81 -5.64 11.20
C ASP A 159 -13.78 -4.53 11.09
N TRP A 160 -14.26 -3.28 11.15
CA TRP A 160 -13.41 -2.07 11.05
C TRP A 160 -12.28 -2.05 12.08
N ALA A 161 -12.57 -2.50 13.28
CA ALA A 161 -11.57 -2.56 14.35
C ALA A 161 -10.61 -3.75 14.24
N GLY A 162 -10.81 -4.62 13.27
CA GLY A 162 -9.99 -5.82 13.09
C GLY A 162 -10.49 -6.98 13.91
#